data_556c59d2db9d2365f3ed160fefe5c283
#
_entry.id   556c59d2db9d2365f3ed160fefe5c283
#
_cell.length_a   1.000
_cell.length_b   1.000
_cell.length_c   1.000
_cell.angle_alpha   90.00
_cell.angle_beta   90.00
_cell.angle_gamma   90.00
#
_symmetry.space_group_name_H-M   'P 1'
#
loop_
_entity.id
_entity.type
_entity.pdbx_description
1 polymer ?
#
loop_
_entity_poly.entity_id
_entity_poly.type
_entity_poly.pdbx_seq_one_letter_code
_entity_poly.pdbx_strand_id
1 'polypeptide(L)'
;MADARPFHWEFVPEQVTREIFRIEGGMPLHGDVPISGSKNAVLKMLAAATLTGERCRFTNVPEIEDVRVMAETLRDLGVVVDHPAPNVYEVASGDVEWLFVPLEAAAKMRASFMLL
;
A
#
# COMPACT_ATOMS: atom_id res chain seq x y z
N MET A 1 -29.56 36.57 -8.98
CA MET A 1 -29.40 35.29 -8.27
C MET A 1 -28.42 34.44 -9.01
N ALA A 2 -27.25 34.23 -8.46
CA ALA A 2 -26.30 33.32 -9.04
C ALA A 2 -26.79 31.89 -8.82
N ASP A 3 -27.15 31.22 -9.90
CA ASP A 3 -27.43 29.79 -9.89
C ASP A 3 -26.09 29.05 -9.66
N ALA A 4 -25.82 28.74 -8.40
CA ALA A 4 -24.64 27.96 -8.03
C ALA A 4 -24.84 26.49 -8.45
N ARG A 5 -24.79 26.26 -9.76
CA ARG A 5 -24.73 24.89 -10.26
C ARG A 5 -23.40 24.30 -9.82
N PRO A 6 -23.38 23.14 -9.14
CA PRO A 6 -22.14 22.46 -8.84
C PRO A 6 -21.41 22.19 -10.16
N PHE A 7 -20.13 22.42 -10.15
CA PHE A 7 -19.23 22.19 -11.28
C PHE A 7 -19.45 20.78 -11.83
N HIS A 8 -20.02 20.68 -13.04
CA HIS A 8 -20.32 19.40 -13.67
C HIS A 8 -19.10 18.94 -14.47
N TRP A 9 -18.47 17.87 -13.99
CA TRP A 9 -17.56 17.09 -14.81
C TRP A 9 -18.36 16.12 -15.68
N GLU A 10 -18.52 16.43 -16.94
CA GLU A 10 -19.23 15.54 -17.86
C GLU A 10 -18.36 14.41 -18.42
N PHE A 11 -17.07 14.31 -18.04
CA PHE A 11 -16.25 13.23 -18.47
C PHE A 11 -16.27 12.07 -17.46
N VAL A 12 -17.33 11.26 -17.52
CA VAL A 12 -17.39 9.97 -16.84
C VAL A 12 -17.30 8.91 -17.93
N PRO A 13 -16.18 8.13 -18.00
CA PRO A 13 -16.15 6.96 -18.85
C PRO A 13 -17.32 6.06 -18.49
N GLU A 14 -18.01 5.54 -19.49
CA GLU A 14 -19.26 4.78 -19.38
C GLU A 14 -19.20 3.50 -18.53
N GLN A 15 -18.04 3.19 -17.94
CA GLN A 15 -17.78 1.96 -17.18
C GLN A 15 -17.21 2.19 -15.77
N VAL A 16 -17.25 3.39 -15.22
CA VAL A 16 -16.85 3.61 -13.83
C VAL A 16 -18.02 3.30 -12.91
N THR A 17 -17.94 2.17 -12.24
CA THR A 17 -18.81 1.87 -11.10
C THR A 17 -18.52 2.92 -10.03
N ARG A 18 -19.42 3.85 -9.82
CA ARG A 18 -19.30 4.85 -8.76
C ARG A 18 -19.68 4.22 -7.44
N GLU A 19 -18.70 3.97 -6.61
CA GLU A 19 -18.94 3.69 -5.20
C GLU A 19 -19.16 5.01 -4.46
N ILE A 20 -20.18 5.07 -3.64
CA ILE A 20 -20.50 6.24 -2.82
C ILE A 20 -20.60 5.84 -1.35
N PHE A 21 -20.16 6.72 -0.46
CA PHE A 21 -20.46 6.61 0.96
C PHE A 21 -21.76 7.33 1.25
N ARG A 22 -22.73 6.64 1.84
CA ARG A 22 -23.93 7.25 2.39
C ARG A 22 -23.85 7.19 3.91
N ILE A 23 -23.78 8.33 4.55
CA ILE A 23 -23.57 8.43 6.00
C ILE A 23 -24.77 9.13 6.61
N GLU A 24 -25.42 8.49 7.58
CA GLU A 24 -26.45 9.08 8.42
C GLU A 24 -25.84 9.27 9.81
N GLY A 25 -25.69 10.52 10.23
CA GLY A 25 -25.14 10.88 11.53
C GLY A 25 -26.20 10.97 12.62
N GLY A 26 -25.79 11.43 13.80
CA GLY A 26 -26.70 11.72 14.94
C GLY A 26 -26.82 10.60 15.97
N MET A 27 -26.17 9.47 15.76
CA MET A 27 -26.11 8.37 16.73
C MET A 27 -24.74 8.34 17.42
N PRO A 28 -24.66 8.26 18.75
CA PRO A 28 -23.38 8.04 19.44
C PRO A 28 -22.85 6.66 19.11
N LEU A 29 -21.53 6.58 18.85
CA LEU A 29 -20.85 5.34 18.55
C LEU A 29 -20.15 4.80 19.80
N HIS A 30 -20.29 3.50 20.05
CA HIS A 30 -19.63 2.77 21.13
C HIS A 30 -19.01 1.51 20.56
N GLY A 31 -17.79 1.19 20.96
CA GLY A 31 -17.11 -0.03 20.57
C GLY A 31 -15.60 0.15 20.50
N ASP A 32 -14.91 -0.97 20.36
CA ASP A 32 -13.47 -1.02 20.21
C ASP A 32 -13.12 -1.15 18.73
N VAL A 33 -12.27 -0.27 18.23
CA VAL A 33 -11.79 -0.30 16.85
C VAL A 33 -10.31 -0.65 16.85
N PRO A 34 -9.94 -1.84 16.40
CA PRO A 34 -8.52 -2.18 16.23
C PRO A 34 -7.92 -1.32 15.12
N ILE A 35 -6.80 -0.67 15.43
CA ILE A 35 -6.10 0.16 14.47
C ILE A 35 -5.14 -0.70 13.67
N SER A 36 -5.29 -0.71 12.36
CA SER A 36 -4.34 -1.34 11.44
C SER A 36 -3.07 -0.49 11.29
N GLY A 37 -1.98 -1.12 10.87
CA GLY A 37 -0.73 -0.44 10.62
C GLY A 37 -0.83 0.63 9.54
N SER A 38 0.08 1.61 9.59
CA SER A 38 0.14 2.70 8.63
C SER A 38 0.72 2.22 7.29
N LYS A 39 0.01 2.48 6.20
CA LYS A 39 0.50 2.23 4.84
C LYS A 39 1.87 2.87 4.59
N ASN A 40 1.97 4.15 4.84
CA ASN A 40 3.20 4.90 4.55
C ASN A 40 4.39 4.46 5.41
N ALA A 41 4.15 4.04 6.64
CA ALA A 41 5.19 3.51 7.50
C ALA A 41 5.67 2.14 6.99
N VAL A 42 4.77 1.21 6.72
CA VAL A 42 5.14 -0.16 6.34
C VAL A 42 5.87 -0.22 5.01
N LEU A 43 5.51 0.60 4.04
CA LEU A 43 6.22 0.65 2.75
C LEU A 43 7.70 1.03 2.94
N LYS A 44 7.97 1.99 3.81
CA LYS A 44 9.33 2.39 4.17
C LYS A 44 10.07 1.31 4.96
N MET A 45 9.38 0.65 5.86
CA MET A 45 9.95 -0.45 6.68
C MET A 45 10.31 -1.65 5.81
N LEU A 46 9.47 -2.03 4.84
CA LEU A 46 9.77 -3.09 3.88
C LEU A 46 11.00 -2.76 3.02
N ALA A 47 11.11 -1.51 2.56
CA ALA A 47 12.30 -1.05 1.84
C ALA A 47 13.54 -1.08 2.75
N ALA A 48 13.44 -0.60 3.98
CA ALA A 48 14.55 -0.56 4.93
C ALA A 48 15.04 -1.98 5.33
N ALA A 49 14.18 -2.98 5.28
CA ALA A 49 14.56 -4.37 5.53
C ALA A 49 15.60 -4.90 4.53
N THR A 50 15.74 -4.27 3.37
CA THR A 50 16.76 -4.63 2.38
C THR A 50 18.18 -4.18 2.77
N LEU A 51 18.30 -3.33 3.79
CA LEU A 51 19.59 -2.84 4.28
C LEU A 51 20.30 -3.80 5.24
N THR A 52 19.63 -4.87 5.66
CA THR A 52 20.19 -5.90 6.52
C THR A 52 20.12 -7.27 5.86
N GLY A 53 21.12 -8.11 6.11
CA GLY A 53 21.10 -9.53 5.70
C GLY A 53 20.23 -10.43 6.60
N GLU A 54 19.70 -9.89 7.69
CA GLU A 54 18.86 -10.62 8.62
C GLU A 54 17.38 -10.66 8.19
N ARG A 55 16.67 -11.69 8.65
CA ARG A 55 15.22 -11.78 8.42
C ARG A 55 14.48 -10.81 9.32
N CYS A 56 13.73 -9.91 8.70
CA CYS A 56 12.87 -8.95 9.37
C CYS A 56 11.41 -9.42 9.33
N ARG A 57 10.74 -9.44 10.46
CA ARG A 57 9.31 -9.78 10.56
C ARG A 57 8.49 -8.55 10.93
N PHE A 58 7.48 -8.27 10.14
CA PHE A 58 6.53 -7.18 10.34
C PHE A 58 5.14 -7.73 10.65
N THR A 59 4.54 -7.23 11.71
CA THR A 59 3.17 -7.56 12.14
C THR A 59 2.25 -6.36 12.01
N ASN A 60 0.95 -6.59 12.07
CA ASN A 60 -0.05 -5.54 11.89
C ASN A 60 0.12 -4.75 10.57
N VAL A 61 0.56 -5.43 9.53
CA VAL A 61 0.71 -4.85 8.20
C VAL A 61 -0.68 -4.74 7.55
N PRO A 62 -1.06 -3.58 7.00
CA PRO A 62 -2.35 -3.44 6.34
C PRO A 62 -2.39 -4.26 5.03
N GLU A 63 -3.50 -5.00 4.83
CA GLU A 63 -3.74 -5.79 3.62
C GLU A 63 -4.29 -4.90 2.50
N ILE A 64 -3.41 -4.11 1.92
CA ILE A 64 -3.74 -3.17 0.85
C ILE A 64 -2.88 -3.41 -0.39
N GLU A 65 -3.36 -2.93 -1.53
CA GLU A 65 -2.71 -3.11 -2.83
C GLU A 65 -1.27 -2.60 -2.85
N ASP A 66 -1.01 -1.43 -2.28
CA ASP A 66 0.33 -0.83 -2.27
C ASP A 66 1.36 -1.72 -1.55
N VAL A 67 0.97 -2.39 -0.47
CA VAL A 67 1.85 -3.32 0.26
C VAL A 67 2.12 -4.56 -0.58
N ARG A 68 1.10 -5.08 -1.26
CA ARG A 68 1.25 -6.23 -2.14
C ARG A 68 2.18 -5.93 -3.30
N VAL A 69 1.98 -4.79 -3.97
CA VAL A 69 2.86 -4.34 -5.06
C VAL A 69 4.30 -4.15 -4.59
N MET A 70 4.50 -3.58 -3.39
CA MET A 70 5.84 -3.45 -2.81
C MET A 70 6.49 -4.81 -2.57
N ALA A 71 5.76 -5.76 -2.01
CA ALA A 71 6.25 -7.12 -1.77
C ALA A 71 6.62 -7.83 -3.08
N GLU A 72 5.80 -7.69 -4.11
CA GLU A 72 6.09 -8.23 -5.46
C GLU A 72 7.33 -7.57 -6.05
N THR A 73 7.45 -6.26 -5.97
CA THR A 73 8.63 -5.54 -6.44
C THR A 73 9.91 -6.01 -5.75
N LEU A 74 9.87 -6.21 -4.44
CA LEU A 74 11.01 -6.74 -3.70
C LEU A 74 11.38 -8.17 -4.14
N ARG A 75 10.39 -9.01 -4.42
CA ARG A 75 10.63 -10.36 -4.95
C ARG A 75 11.28 -10.32 -6.34
N ASP A 76 10.84 -9.41 -7.20
CA ASP A 76 11.43 -9.20 -8.52
C ASP A 76 12.89 -8.74 -8.45
N LEU A 77 13.26 -8.06 -7.37
CA LEU A 77 14.64 -7.67 -7.06
C LEU A 77 15.48 -8.80 -6.44
N GLY A 78 14.91 -9.98 -6.24
CA GLY A 78 15.58 -11.12 -5.64
C GLY A 78 15.50 -11.18 -4.11
N VAL A 79 14.72 -10.32 -3.49
CA VAL A 79 14.46 -10.35 -2.05
C VAL A 79 13.44 -11.43 -1.73
N VAL A 80 13.69 -12.22 -0.70
CA VAL A 80 12.72 -13.20 -0.20
C VAL A 80 11.68 -12.47 0.63
N VAL A 81 10.43 -12.48 0.18
CA VAL A 81 9.31 -11.89 0.91
C VAL A 81 8.22 -12.94 1.09
N ASP A 82 8.03 -13.36 2.32
CA ASP A 82 7.02 -14.32 2.74
C ASP A 82 5.82 -13.60 3.37
N HIS A 83 4.64 -14.19 3.19
CA HIS A 83 3.41 -13.74 3.81
C HIS A 83 2.76 -14.91 4.57
N PRO A 84 3.31 -15.28 5.75
CA PRO A 84 2.95 -16.52 6.43
C PRO A 84 1.58 -16.50 7.09
N ALA A 85 1.02 -15.33 7.36
CA ALA A 85 -0.28 -15.16 7.97
C ALA A 85 -0.88 -13.81 7.58
N PRO A 86 -2.20 -13.60 7.74
CA PRO A 86 -2.80 -12.29 7.55
C PRO A 86 -2.09 -11.20 8.36
N ASN A 87 -1.84 -10.06 7.74
CA ASN A 87 -1.16 -8.91 8.35
C ASN A 87 0.29 -9.16 8.82
N VAL A 88 0.93 -10.24 8.33
CA VAL A 88 2.33 -10.58 8.68
C VAL A 88 3.15 -10.75 7.41
N TYR A 89 4.25 -10.02 7.33
CA TYR A 89 5.25 -10.12 6.26
C TYR A 89 6.63 -10.40 6.84
N GLU A 90 7.38 -11.25 6.17
CA GLU A 90 8.77 -11.54 6.50
C GLU A 90 9.64 -11.22 5.29
N VAL A 91 10.71 -10.48 5.51
CA VAL A 91 11.63 -10.02 4.47
C VAL A 91 13.04 -10.48 4.82
N ALA A 92 13.69 -11.11 3.86
CA ALA A 92 15.10 -11.50 3.97
C ALA A 92 15.81 -11.14 2.65
N SER A 93 16.68 -10.15 2.69
CA SER A 93 17.31 -9.62 1.48
C SER A 93 18.48 -10.48 0.98
N GLY A 94 19.19 -11.21 1.85
CA GLY A 94 20.40 -11.90 1.42
C GLY A 94 21.39 -10.97 0.70
N ASP A 95 22.15 -11.53 -0.22
CA ASP A 95 23.07 -10.77 -1.08
C ASP A 95 22.32 -10.31 -2.33
N VAL A 96 21.68 -9.14 -2.27
CA VAL A 96 21.05 -8.52 -3.44
C VAL A 96 22.10 -7.73 -4.23
N GLU A 97 22.59 -8.33 -5.31
CA GLU A 97 23.67 -7.72 -6.11
C GLU A 97 23.18 -6.63 -7.07
N TRP A 98 21.92 -6.65 -7.51
CA TRP A 98 21.39 -5.72 -8.49
C TRP A 98 19.96 -5.30 -8.23
N LEU A 99 19.77 -3.99 -8.12
CA LEU A 99 18.49 -3.35 -7.91
C LEU A 99 17.98 -2.74 -9.21
N PHE A 100 17.16 -3.48 -9.94
CA PHE A 100 16.45 -2.94 -11.08
C PHE A 100 14.94 -2.92 -10.77
N VAL A 101 14.41 -1.74 -10.49
CA VAL A 101 12.98 -1.60 -10.23
C VAL A 101 12.23 -1.61 -11.55
N PRO A 102 11.33 -2.56 -11.82
CA PRO A 102 10.53 -2.56 -13.02
C PRO A 102 9.74 -1.25 -13.16
N LEU A 103 9.77 -0.65 -14.34
CA LEU A 103 9.12 0.64 -14.60
C LEU A 103 7.61 0.61 -14.27
N GLU A 104 6.97 -0.53 -14.51
CA GLU A 104 5.55 -0.71 -14.20
C GLU A 104 5.26 -0.67 -12.70
N ALA A 105 6.13 -1.26 -11.88
CA ALA A 105 6.02 -1.20 -10.43
C ALA A 105 6.33 0.21 -9.91
N ALA A 106 7.35 0.87 -10.46
CA ALA A 106 7.71 2.24 -10.12
C ALA A 106 6.57 3.22 -10.43
N ALA A 107 5.85 3.02 -11.52
CA ALA A 107 4.72 3.87 -11.91
C ALA A 107 3.53 3.74 -10.95
N LYS A 108 3.36 2.60 -10.27
CA LYS A 108 2.23 2.34 -9.37
C LYS A 108 2.44 2.86 -7.95
N MET A 109 3.69 3.11 -7.56
CA MET A 109 4.01 3.42 -6.16
C MET A 109 5.02 4.56 -6.01
N ARG A 110 4.66 5.55 -5.20
CA ARG A 110 5.62 6.58 -4.78
C ARG A 110 6.77 5.99 -3.94
N ALA A 111 6.48 4.98 -3.14
CA ALA A 111 7.46 4.38 -2.24
C ALA A 111 8.53 3.55 -2.97
N SER A 112 8.30 3.14 -4.22
CA SER A 112 9.30 2.44 -5.05
C SER A 112 10.57 3.29 -5.26
N PHE A 113 10.45 4.61 -5.22
CA PHE A 113 11.57 5.53 -5.23
C PHE A 113 12.60 5.25 -4.12
N MET A 114 12.17 4.72 -2.99
CA MET A 114 13.06 4.37 -1.87
C MET A 114 13.96 3.17 -2.16
N LEU A 115 13.67 2.43 -3.23
CA LEU A 115 14.44 1.26 -3.65
C LEU A 115 15.55 1.63 -4.66
N LEU A 116 15.63 2.87 -5.07
CA LEU A 116 16.69 3.39 -5.94
C LEU A 116 17.94 3.73 -5.14
#